data_fa64f75613650a1b38cce2de5427e456
#
_entry.id   fa64f75613650a1b38cce2de5427e456
#
_cell.length_a   1.000
_cell.length_b   1.000
_cell.length_c   1.000
_cell.angle_alpha   90.00
_cell.angle_beta   90.00
_cell.angle_gamma   90.00
#
_symmetry.space_group_name_H-M   'P 1'
#
loop_
_entity.id
_entity.type
_entity.pdbx_description
1 polymer ?
#
loop_
_entity_poly.entity_id
_entity_poly.type
_entity_poly.pdbx_seq_one_letter_code
_entity_poly.pdbx_strand_id
1 'polypeptide(L)'
;MTVRIVRLGSERVPGEGLRIGTVRRPPRGVPKSEYAKRNFYDVWLPNLAPGEDLLKAAQASLAAGDERGWKAFARRYRAEMKEPDHRALLDTLAALSHTADFSVGCYCADETRCHRSVLRELLAERGATIA
;
A
#
# COMPACT_ATOMS: atom_id res chain seq x y z
N MET A 1 17.33 8.71 -0.01
CA MET A 1 16.74 7.50 -0.59
C MET A 1 15.83 6.87 0.43
N THR A 2 14.55 6.93 0.15
CA THR A 2 13.52 6.55 1.10
C THR A 2 12.30 6.00 0.35
N VAL A 3 11.51 5.18 1.06
CA VAL A 3 10.16 4.83 0.63
C VAL A 3 9.16 5.72 1.36
N ARG A 4 8.21 6.30 0.63
CA ARG A 4 7.09 7.07 1.19
C ARG A 4 5.83 6.23 1.15
N ILE A 5 4.97 6.44 2.13
CA ILE A 5 3.65 5.81 2.18
C ILE A 5 2.65 6.91 1.84
N VAL A 6 1.95 6.78 0.72
CA VAL A 6 1.15 7.87 0.17
C VAL A 6 -0.29 7.46 -0.09
N ARG A 7 -1.16 8.47 -0.21
CA ARG A 7 -2.50 8.28 -0.75
C ARG A 7 -2.43 8.44 -2.26
N LEU A 8 -2.87 7.43 -3.00
CA LEU A 8 -2.92 7.51 -4.47
C LEU A 8 -3.94 8.57 -4.88
N GLY A 9 -3.58 9.38 -5.85
CA GLY A 9 -4.35 10.55 -6.27
C GLY A 9 -3.92 11.86 -5.62
N SER A 10 -3.09 11.80 -4.58
CA SER A 10 -2.53 13.00 -3.96
C SER A 10 -1.38 13.56 -4.79
N GLU A 11 -1.09 14.86 -4.60
CA GLU A 11 0.04 15.49 -5.27
C GLU A 11 1.36 14.81 -4.91
N ARG A 12 2.24 14.71 -5.89
CA ARG A 12 3.59 14.18 -5.66
C ARG A 12 4.45 15.24 -5.00
N VAL A 13 5.31 14.79 -4.10
CA VAL A 13 6.31 15.69 -3.50
C VAL A 13 7.60 15.62 -4.33
N PRO A 14 8.42 16.71 -4.35
CA PRO A 14 9.71 16.68 -5.03
C PRO A 14 10.59 15.54 -4.49
N GLY A 15 11.18 14.76 -5.39
CA GLY A 15 12.05 13.66 -5.01
C GLY A 15 11.34 12.40 -4.58
N GLU A 16 10.00 12.32 -4.74
CA GLU A 16 9.24 11.13 -4.38
C GLU A 16 9.66 9.89 -5.20
N GLY A 17 10.01 10.09 -6.47
CA GLY A 17 10.41 9.00 -7.35
C GLY A 17 9.22 8.21 -7.88
N LEU A 18 9.41 6.92 -8.12
CA LEU A 18 8.39 6.05 -8.69
C LEU A 18 7.26 5.81 -7.68
N ARG A 19 6.03 5.96 -8.13
CA ARG A 19 4.85 5.69 -7.29
C ARG A 19 4.27 4.33 -7.64
N ILE A 20 4.17 3.45 -6.64
CA ILE A 20 3.71 2.07 -6.78
C ILE A 20 2.33 1.93 -6.12
N GLY A 21 1.34 1.48 -6.88
CA GLY A 21 -0.01 1.26 -6.36
C GLY A 21 -0.16 -0.14 -5.78
N THR A 22 -0.23 -0.23 -4.45
CA THR A 22 -0.42 -1.49 -3.73
C THR A 22 -1.89 -1.74 -3.46
N VAL A 23 -2.68 -1.68 -4.52
CA VAL A 23 -4.14 -1.78 -4.49
C VAL A 23 -4.62 -2.97 -5.31
N ARG A 24 -5.76 -3.54 -4.91
CA ARG A 24 -6.32 -4.71 -5.60
C ARG A 24 -6.93 -4.35 -6.95
N ARG A 25 -7.44 -3.12 -7.09
CA ARG A 25 -8.11 -2.69 -8.32
C ARG A 25 -7.55 -1.37 -8.84
N PRO A 26 -7.52 -1.19 -10.17
CA PRO A 26 -7.15 0.10 -10.76
C PRO A 26 -8.15 1.20 -10.36
N PRO A 27 -7.78 2.48 -10.53
CA PRO A 27 -8.70 3.59 -10.24
C PRO A 27 -9.92 3.53 -11.14
N ARG A 28 -11.11 3.58 -10.51
CA ARG A 28 -12.37 3.46 -11.22
C ARG A 28 -12.61 4.68 -12.12
N GLY A 29 -12.99 4.41 -13.37
CA GLY A 29 -13.35 5.46 -14.32
C GLY A 29 -12.18 6.26 -14.88
N VAL A 30 -10.94 5.83 -14.65
CA VAL A 30 -9.75 6.51 -15.15
C VAL A 30 -9.11 5.67 -16.25
N PRO A 31 -8.84 6.23 -17.45
CA PRO A 31 -8.12 5.51 -18.49
C PRO A 31 -6.70 5.15 -18.03
N LYS A 32 -6.22 3.99 -18.39
CA LYS A 32 -4.88 3.52 -18.02
C LYS A 32 -3.78 4.52 -18.41
N SER A 33 -3.92 5.17 -19.55
CA SER A 33 -2.96 6.16 -20.04
C SER A 33 -2.86 7.40 -19.14
N GLU A 34 -3.82 7.60 -18.23
CA GLU A 34 -3.86 8.77 -17.36
C GLU A 34 -3.50 8.45 -15.90
N TYR A 35 -3.20 7.20 -15.56
CA TYR A 35 -2.92 6.83 -14.17
C TYR A 35 -1.79 7.67 -13.57
N ALA A 36 -0.66 7.74 -14.24
CA ALA A 36 0.50 8.50 -13.76
C ALA A 36 0.23 10.01 -13.79
N LYS A 37 -0.39 10.52 -14.86
CA LYS A 37 -0.71 11.94 -15.02
C LYS A 37 -1.62 12.46 -13.93
N ARG A 38 -2.55 11.62 -13.46
CA ARG A 38 -3.52 11.98 -12.44
C ARG A 38 -3.05 11.56 -11.04
N ASN A 39 -1.76 11.29 -10.90
CA ASN A 39 -1.11 10.99 -9.63
C ASN A 39 -1.60 9.71 -8.93
N PHE A 40 -2.11 8.75 -9.69
CA PHE A 40 -2.49 7.48 -9.09
C PHE A 40 -1.25 6.62 -8.87
N TYR A 41 -0.67 6.06 -9.93
CA TYR A 41 0.58 5.31 -9.81
C TYR A 41 1.27 5.17 -11.16
N ASP A 42 2.57 4.89 -11.09
CA ASP A 42 3.39 4.58 -12.26
C ASP A 42 3.41 3.08 -12.53
N VAL A 43 3.36 2.29 -11.45
CA VAL A 43 3.38 0.82 -11.50
C VAL A 43 2.28 0.29 -10.58
N TRP A 44 1.56 -0.73 -11.06
CA TRP A 44 0.54 -1.41 -10.27
C TRP A 44 1.12 -2.70 -9.70
N LEU A 45 1.04 -2.85 -8.37
CA LEU A 45 1.56 -4.01 -7.65
C LEU A 45 0.48 -4.59 -6.73
N PRO A 46 -0.54 -5.25 -7.30
CA PRO A 46 -1.64 -5.78 -6.51
C PRO A 46 -1.23 -6.89 -5.54
N ASN A 47 -0.05 -7.47 -5.73
CA ASN A 47 0.49 -8.51 -4.86
C ASN A 47 0.67 -8.06 -3.40
N LEU A 48 0.77 -6.78 -3.15
CA LEU A 48 0.86 -6.23 -1.79
C LEU A 48 -0.46 -5.65 -1.29
N ALA A 49 -1.53 -5.78 -2.07
CA ALA A 49 -2.88 -5.43 -1.64
C ALA A 49 -3.48 -6.58 -0.82
N PRO A 50 -4.47 -6.30 0.04
CA PRO A 50 -5.24 -7.38 0.67
C PRO A 50 -5.94 -8.23 -0.38
N GLY A 51 -6.11 -9.53 -0.12
CA GLY A 51 -6.88 -10.41 -0.98
C GLY A 51 -8.33 -9.93 -1.08
N GLU A 52 -9.04 -10.34 -2.14
CA GLU A 52 -10.41 -9.86 -2.38
C GLU A 52 -11.38 -10.19 -1.25
N ASP A 53 -11.31 -11.40 -0.71
CA ASP A 53 -12.19 -11.81 0.38
C ASP A 53 -11.92 -11.00 1.65
N LEU A 54 -10.66 -10.78 1.97
CA LEU A 54 -10.27 -9.96 3.11
C LEU A 54 -10.72 -8.51 2.94
N LEU A 55 -10.56 -7.98 1.73
CA LEU A 55 -10.97 -6.61 1.43
C LEU A 55 -12.48 -6.42 1.59
N LYS A 56 -13.29 -7.37 1.10
CA LYS A 56 -14.75 -7.32 1.25
C LYS A 56 -15.17 -7.37 2.71
N ALA A 57 -14.58 -8.26 3.49
CA ALA A 57 -14.86 -8.37 4.92
C ALA A 57 -14.50 -7.07 5.66
N ALA A 58 -13.36 -6.47 5.30
CA ALA A 58 -12.89 -5.23 5.90
C ALA A 58 -13.79 -4.05 5.60
N GLN A 59 -14.30 -3.94 4.37
CA GLN A 59 -15.15 -2.82 3.97
C GLN A 59 -16.38 -2.66 4.87
N ALA A 60 -17.03 -3.77 5.20
CA ALA A 60 -18.19 -3.74 6.10
C ALA A 60 -17.82 -3.27 7.51
N SER A 61 -16.73 -3.81 8.08
CA SER A 61 -16.28 -3.46 9.43
C SER A 61 -15.79 -2.01 9.51
N LEU A 62 -15.03 -1.57 8.51
CA LEU A 62 -14.48 -0.22 8.50
C LEU A 62 -15.57 0.84 8.30
N ALA A 63 -16.58 0.54 7.48
CA ALA A 63 -17.71 1.43 7.28
C ALA A 63 -18.52 1.63 8.57
N ALA A 64 -18.55 0.61 9.44
CA ALA A 64 -19.24 0.69 10.73
C ALA A 64 -18.38 1.32 11.83
N GLY A 65 -17.13 1.66 11.55
CA GLY A 65 -16.19 2.20 12.55
C GLY A 65 -15.79 1.16 13.60
N ASP A 66 -15.81 -0.11 13.25
CA ASP A 66 -15.56 -1.22 14.17
C ASP A 66 -14.05 -1.44 14.41
N GLU A 67 -13.60 -1.11 15.62
CA GLU A 67 -12.19 -1.28 16.00
C GLU A 67 -11.75 -2.75 16.03
N ARG A 68 -12.64 -3.65 16.42
CA ARG A 68 -12.35 -5.08 16.38
C ARG A 68 -12.17 -5.56 14.95
N GLY A 69 -13.00 -5.07 14.06
CA GLY A 69 -12.92 -5.38 12.63
C GLY A 69 -11.59 -4.91 12.06
N TRP A 70 -11.15 -3.72 12.43
CA TRP A 70 -9.85 -3.20 12.01
C TRP A 70 -8.70 -4.10 12.49
N LYS A 71 -8.71 -4.47 13.78
CA LYS A 71 -7.66 -5.33 14.35
C LYS A 71 -7.63 -6.71 13.69
N ALA A 72 -8.81 -7.28 13.42
CA ALA A 72 -8.92 -8.56 12.71
C ALA A 72 -8.39 -8.45 11.29
N PHE A 73 -8.73 -7.37 10.58
CA PHE A 73 -8.23 -7.10 9.25
C PHE A 73 -6.70 -7.00 9.23
N ALA A 74 -6.14 -6.18 10.12
CA ALA A 74 -4.69 -5.99 10.19
C ALA A 74 -3.96 -7.31 10.43
N ARG A 75 -4.48 -8.14 11.32
CA ARG A 75 -3.90 -9.46 11.61
C ARG A 75 -3.96 -10.38 10.40
N ARG A 76 -5.09 -10.40 9.70
CA ARG A 76 -5.26 -11.25 8.51
C ARG A 76 -4.39 -10.76 7.34
N TYR A 77 -4.28 -9.45 7.16
CA TYR A 77 -3.40 -8.90 6.14
C TYR A 77 -1.93 -9.26 6.42
N ARG A 78 -1.49 -9.14 7.68
CA ARG A 78 -0.14 -9.58 8.07
C ARG A 78 0.08 -11.07 7.76
N ALA A 79 -0.93 -11.90 7.98
CA ALA A 79 -0.85 -13.32 7.66
C ALA A 79 -0.69 -13.55 6.16
N GLU A 80 -1.43 -12.82 5.33
CA GLU A 80 -1.29 -12.87 3.87
C GLU A 80 0.13 -12.47 3.43
N MET A 81 0.70 -11.47 4.09
CA MET A 81 2.03 -10.96 3.77
C MET A 81 3.16 -11.90 4.20
N LYS A 82 2.87 -12.97 4.91
CA LYS A 82 3.84 -14.01 5.26
C LYS A 82 4.04 -15.04 4.15
N GLU A 83 3.19 -15.04 3.13
CA GLU A 83 3.37 -15.90 1.97
C GLU A 83 4.72 -15.60 1.31
N PRO A 84 5.43 -16.65 0.79
CA PRO A 84 6.78 -16.47 0.27
C PRO A 84 6.93 -15.36 -0.78
N ASP A 85 6.00 -15.28 -1.72
CA ASP A 85 6.05 -14.26 -2.78
C ASP A 85 5.91 -12.85 -2.22
N HIS A 86 5.00 -12.67 -1.26
CA HIS A 86 4.78 -11.37 -0.61
C HIS A 86 5.98 -10.97 0.24
N ARG A 87 6.56 -11.92 0.98
CA ARG A 87 7.76 -11.65 1.77
C ARG A 87 8.93 -11.22 0.90
N ALA A 88 9.11 -11.90 -0.23
CA ALA A 88 10.19 -11.54 -1.16
C ALA A 88 10.02 -10.13 -1.70
N LEU A 89 8.80 -9.73 -2.03
CA LEU A 89 8.50 -8.36 -2.47
C LEU A 89 8.78 -7.34 -1.38
N LEU A 90 8.36 -7.62 -0.15
CA LEU A 90 8.61 -6.71 0.98
C LEU A 90 10.09 -6.57 1.25
N ASP A 91 10.84 -7.65 1.25
CA ASP A 91 12.28 -7.63 1.44
C ASP A 91 12.97 -6.82 0.33
N THR A 92 12.52 -7.00 -0.91
CA THR A 92 13.05 -6.26 -2.06
C THR A 92 12.80 -4.76 -1.94
N LEU A 93 11.57 -4.37 -1.59
CA LEU A 93 11.23 -2.97 -1.44
C LEU A 93 11.97 -2.33 -0.26
N ALA A 94 12.12 -3.05 0.84
CA ALA A 94 12.88 -2.55 1.99
C ALA A 94 14.35 -2.30 1.60
N ALA A 95 14.97 -3.24 0.91
CA ALA A 95 16.33 -3.08 0.42
C ALA A 95 16.44 -1.91 -0.58
N LEU A 96 15.49 -1.82 -1.49
CA LEU A 96 15.46 -0.76 -2.50
C LEU A 96 15.37 0.64 -1.88
N SER A 97 14.72 0.78 -0.73
CA SER A 97 14.59 2.08 -0.03
C SER A 97 15.93 2.71 0.33
N HIS A 98 16.99 1.91 0.41
CA HIS A 98 18.34 2.41 0.71
C HIS A 98 19.06 2.95 -0.51
N THR A 99 18.58 2.66 -1.70
CA THR A 99 19.27 3.00 -2.96
C THR A 99 18.41 3.80 -3.93
N ALA A 100 17.13 3.99 -3.66
CA ALA A 100 16.23 4.71 -4.55
C ALA A 100 15.13 5.41 -3.76
N ASP A 101 14.55 6.44 -4.37
CA ASP A 101 13.35 7.11 -3.88
C ASP A 101 12.14 6.52 -4.59
N PHE A 102 11.15 6.08 -3.83
CA PHE A 102 9.88 5.59 -4.39
C PHE A 102 8.80 5.68 -3.33
N SER A 103 7.56 5.45 -3.74
CA SER A 103 6.42 5.43 -2.81
C SER A 103 5.54 4.22 -3.09
N VAL A 104 4.82 3.80 -2.04
CA VAL A 104 3.76 2.81 -2.12
C VAL A 104 2.48 3.45 -1.60
N GLY A 105 1.34 3.04 -2.12
CA GLY A 105 0.12 3.73 -1.75
C GLY A 105 -1.18 2.99 -2.01
N CYS A 106 -2.24 3.59 -1.48
CA CYS A 106 -3.61 3.12 -1.57
C CYS A 106 -4.55 4.33 -1.70
N TYR A 107 -5.81 4.10 -2.04
CA TYR A 107 -6.80 5.17 -2.23
C TYR A 107 -7.39 5.73 -0.94
N CYS A 108 -7.30 5.00 0.17
CA CYS A 108 -7.95 5.39 1.43
C CYS A 108 -7.47 6.74 1.94
N ALA A 109 -8.40 7.55 2.42
CA ALA A 109 -8.08 8.85 3.00
C ALA A 109 -7.36 8.70 4.35
N ASP A 110 -7.81 7.77 5.19
CA ASP A 110 -7.27 7.55 6.52
C ASP A 110 -6.25 6.41 6.51
N GLU A 111 -4.97 6.75 6.59
CA GLU A 111 -3.89 5.77 6.62
C GLU A 111 -4.02 4.84 7.83
N THR A 112 -4.49 5.33 8.97
CA THR A 112 -4.54 4.54 10.21
C THR A 112 -5.55 3.40 10.15
N ARG A 113 -6.48 3.44 9.22
CA ARG A 113 -7.49 2.40 8.99
C ARG A 113 -7.39 1.84 7.58
N CYS A 114 -6.18 1.81 7.03
CA CYS A 114 -5.87 1.31 5.69
C CYS A 114 -4.71 0.32 5.80
N HIS A 115 -4.66 -0.65 4.89
CA HIS A 115 -3.55 -1.60 4.86
C HIS A 115 -2.19 -0.89 4.72
N ARG A 116 -2.16 0.37 4.27
CA ARG A 116 -0.93 1.17 4.22
C ARG A 116 -0.23 1.28 5.57
N SER A 117 -0.99 1.40 6.67
CA SER A 117 -0.38 1.50 7.99
C SER A 117 0.34 0.21 8.37
N VAL A 118 -0.25 -0.92 8.03
CA VAL A 118 0.37 -2.24 8.25
C VAL A 118 1.57 -2.42 7.32
N LEU A 119 1.44 -2.01 6.07
CA LEU A 119 2.52 -2.07 5.09
C LEU A 119 3.73 -1.23 5.54
N ARG A 120 3.47 -0.04 6.09
CA ARG A 120 4.51 0.80 6.69
C ARG A 120 5.26 0.04 7.80
N GLU A 121 4.53 -0.61 8.69
CA GLU A 121 5.12 -1.40 9.77
C GLU A 121 5.94 -2.57 9.24
N LEU A 122 5.41 -3.29 8.26
CA LEU A 122 6.10 -4.43 7.66
C LEU A 122 7.41 -4.03 7.00
N LEU A 123 7.44 -2.89 6.32
CA LEU A 123 8.65 -2.36 5.72
C LEU A 123 9.64 -1.89 6.78
N ALA A 124 9.17 -1.23 7.82
CA ALA A 124 10.02 -0.78 8.94
C ALA A 124 10.65 -1.97 9.65
N GLU A 125 9.91 -3.04 9.87
CA GLU A 125 10.40 -4.27 10.49
C GLU A 125 11.54 -4.90 9.70
N ARG A 126 11.59 -4.63 8.40
CA ARG A 126 12.65 -5.14 7.50
C ARG A 126 13.78 -4.14 7.29
N GLY A 127 13.81 -3.08 8.08
CA GLY A 127 14.87 -2.09 8.02
C GLY A 127 14.77 -1.07 6.90
N ALA A 128 13.59 -0.91 6.29
CA ALA A 128 13.40 0.11 5.25
C ALA A 128 13.63 1.51 5.79
N THR A 129 14.20 2.38 4.96
CA THR A 129 14.27 3.82 5.27
C THR A 129 12.97 4.46 4.81
N ILE A 130 12.15 4.86 5.76
CA ILE A 130 10.82 5.43 5.50
C ILE A 130 10.85 6.94 5.71
N ALA A 131 10.36 7.68 4.74
CA ALA A 131 10.26 9.12 4.83
C ALA A 131 9.08 9.57 5.71
#